data_53b871887978f68bdc465b9308eb5cde
#
_entry.id   53b871887978f68bdc465b9308eb5cde
#
_cell.length_a   1.000
_cell.length_b   1.000
_cell.length_c   1.000
_cell.angle_alpha   90.00
_cell.angle_beta   90.00
_cell.angle_gamma   90.00
#
_symmetry.space_group_name_H-M   'P 1'
#
loop_
_entity.id
_entity.type
_entity.pdbx_description
1 polymer ?
#
loop_
_entity_poly.entity_id
_entity_poly.type
_entity_poly.pdbx_seq_one_letter_code
_entity_poly.pdbx_strand_id
1 'polypeptide(L)'
;EMCIRDRMYMIKVADIIKLQAKKNTGKKGNGSGLIGRLSDKGIQIFEFCNMNGNENILYMCCIEQIIDKNLLFVTKHGQAKLVPGNNYDVLRKMIAASKQEEDIIFIHDAEMEDFIVVKSMLGYYARIQISEIPVKGKGAGCIRLVNITDDDEIEEVAVGSTKDSFFVDNTEILFTRIKACKRGSKGTKLRL
;
A
#
# COMPACT_ATOMS: atom_id res chain seq x y z
N GLU A 1 19.13 -3.02 14.57
CA GLU A 1 18.73 -2.53 13.25
C GLU A 1 17.25 -2.17 13.29
N MET A 2 16.93 -0.87 13.21
CA MET A 2 15.55 -0.44 13.08
C MET A 2 15.08 -0.78 11.67
N CYS A 3 14.06 -1.65 11.57
CA CYS A 3 13.39 -1.95 10.32
C CYS A 3 12.81 -0.67 9.70
N ILE A 4 13.28 -0.32 8.52
CA ILE A 4 13.04 0.95 7.82
C ILE A 4 11.74 0.89 6.99
N ARG A 5 10.93 -0.16 7.12
CA ARG A 5 9.76 -0.45 6.25
C ARG A 5 8.46 0.23 6.67
N ASP A 6 8.43 0.97 7.75
CA ASP A 6 7.23 1.59 8.33
C ASP A 6 7.19 3.11 8.24
N ARG A 7 7.95 3.69 7.32
CA ARG A 7 8.06 5.15 7.17
C ARG A 7 7.08 5.67 6.12
N MET A 8 6.49 6.81 6.44
CA MET A 8 5.74 7.61 5.48
C MET A 8 6.48 8.94 5.28
N TYR A 9 6.66 9.31 4.02
CA TYR A 9 7.30 10.56 3.63
C TYR A 9 6.26 11.52 3.05
N MET A 10 6.27 12.75 3.55
CA MET A 10 5.43 13.84 3.04
C MET A 10 6.25 14.70 2.08
N ILE A 11 5.86 14.69 0.80
CA ILE A 11 6.55 15.43 -0.26
C ILE A 11 5.61 16.53 -0.76
N LYS A 12 6.07 17.78 -0.74
CA LYS A 12 5.31 18.88 -1.34
C LYS A 12 5.48 18.87 -2.84
N VAL A 13 4.39 18.91 -3.59
CA VAL A 13 4.40 18.99 -5.08
C VAL A 13 5.26 20.17 -5.56
N ALA A 14 5.24 21.30 -4.83
CA ALA A 14 6.08 22.45 -5.14
C ALA A 14 7.60 22.13 -5.10
N ASP A 15 8.02 21.21 -4.24
CA ASP A 15 9.44 20.81 -4.16
C ASP A 15 9.83 19.91 -5.33
N ILE A 16 8.92 19.07 -5.81
CA ILE A 16 9.10 18.28 -7.04
C ILE A 16 9.30 19.22 -8.23
N ILE A 17 8.44 20.20 -8.39
CA ILE A 17 8.51 21.20 -9.48
C ILE A 17 9.82 21.98 -9.44
N LYS A 18 10.29 22.41 -8.24
CA LYS A 18 11.54 23.14 -8.08
C LYS A 18 12.78 22.31 -8.47
N LEU A 19 12.79 21.02 -8.16
CA LEU A 19 13.90 20.15 -8.53
C LEU A 19 13.93 19.88 -10.02
N GLN A 20 12.78 19.68 -10.66
CA GLN A 20 12.68 19.58 -12.13
C GLN A 20 13.21 20.85 -12.80
N ALA A 21 12.82 22.03 -12.32
CA ALA A 21 13.30 23.30 -12.85
C ALA A 21 14.82 23.44 -12.76
N LYS A 22 15.45 23.04 -11.62
CA LYS A 22 16.90 23.06 -11.46
C LYS A 22 17.64 22.13 -12.42
N LYS A 23 17.10 20.95 -12.71
CA LYS A 23 17.72 20.00 -13.67
C LYS A 23 17.61 20.48 -15.12
N ASN A 24 16.55 21.21 -15.44
CA ASN A 24 16.32 21.74 -16.80
C ASN A 24 17.12 23.01 -17.12
N THR A 25 17.56 23.77 -16.11
CA THR A 25 18.40 24.98 -16.32
C THR A 25 19.83 24.68 -16.82
N GLY A 26 20.26 23.42 -16.81
CA GLY A 26 21.51 22.97 -17.42
C GLY A 26 21.49 22.85 -18.95
N LYS A 27 20.33 22.93 -19.59
CA LYS A 27 20.15 22.97 -21.05
C LYS A 27 19.54 24.30 -21.44
N LYS A 28 20.35 25.21 -22.06
CA LYS A 28 19.85 26.43 -22.71
C LYS A 28 18.87 26.05 -23.80
N GLY A 29 17.59 26.14 -23.50
CA GLY A 29 16.48 26.01 -24.44
C GLY A 29 15.38 26.98 -24.03
N ASN A 30 15.08 27.97 -24.86
CA ASN A 30 13.97 28.88 -24.69
C ASN A 30 12.65 28.09 -24.66
N GLY A 31 11.95 28.14 -23.53
CA GLY A 31 10.61 27.57 -23.44
C GLY A 31 10.04 27.70 -22.04
N SER A 32 9.13 28.63 -21.87
CA SER A 32 8.22 28.74 -20.72
C SER A 32 7.37 27.48 -20.59
N GLY A 33 7.67 26.63 -19.63
CA GLY A 33 6.85 25.46 -19.33
C GLY A 33 7.27 24.84 -18.01
N LEU A 34 6.55 25.20 -16.95
CA LEU A 34 6.69 24.65 -15.59
C LEU A 34 6.14 23.23 -15.46
N ILE A 35 5.67 22.63 -16.55
CA ILE A 35 5.09 21.27 -16.56
C ILE A 35 6.06 20.37 -17.32
N GLY A 36 6.61 19.35 -16.64
CA GLY A 36 7.45 18.34 -17.26
C GLY A 36 6.71 17.65 -18.41
N ARG A 37 7.43 17.36 -19.51
CA ARG A 37 6.88 16.57 -20.62
C ARG A 37 6.99 15.09 -20.28
N LEU A 38 6.13 14.26 -20.84
CA LEU A 38 6.20 12.78 -20.71
C LEU A 38 7.56 12.21 -21.17
N SER A 39 8.30 12.96 -22.01
CA SER A 39 9.64 12.60 -22.47
C SER A 39 10.77 13.01 -21.52
N ASP A 40 10.48 13.78 -20.47
CA ASP A 40 11.50 14.22 -19.53
C ASP A 40 11.92 13.05 -18.64
N LYS A 41 13.22 12.95 -18.35
CA LYS A 41 13.69 11.98 -17.37
C LYS A 41 13.09 12.32 -16.01
N GLY A 42 12.40 11.36 -15.41
CA GLY A 42 11.85 11.48 -14.07
C GLY A 42 12.94 11.82 -13.03
N ILE A 43 12.51 12.26 -11.89
CA ILE A 43 13.39 12.48 -10.72
C ILE A 43 13.28 11.24 -9.84
N GLN A 44 14.43 10.72 -9.40
CA GLN A 44 14.43 9.57 -8.52
C GLN A 44 13.88 9.98 -7.15
N ILE A 45 13.00 9.16 -6.60
CA ILE A 45 12.33 9.42 -5.33
C ILE A 45 13.31 9.60 -4.16
N PHE A 46 14.47 8.97 -4.22
CA PHE A 46 15.56 9.11 -3.25
C PHE A 46 16.04 10.56 -3.10
N GLU A 47 15.84 11.40 -4.11
CA GLU A 47 16.20 12.83 -4.04
C GLU A 47 15.25 13.63 -3.13
N PHE A 48 14.07 13.10 -2.85
CA PHE A 48 13.05 13.72 -1.97
C PHE A 48 13.02 13.11 -0.58
N CYS A 49 13.32 11.82 -0.50
CA CYS A 49 13.23 11.02 0.70
C CYS A 49 14.61 10.46 1.03
N ASN A 50 15.02 10.53 2.30
CA ASN A 50 16.22 9.83 2.75
C ASN A 50 15.94 8.31 2.83
N MET A 51 15.70 7.71 1.67
CA MET A 51 15.49 6.27 1.55
C MET A 51 16.83 5.57 1.36
N ASN A 52 16.99 4.41 1.97
CA ASN A 52 18.11 3.52 1.72
C ASN A 52 17.84 2.69 0.46
N GLY A 53 18.89 2.27 -0.24
CA GLY A 53 18.75 1.52 -1.50
C GLY A 53 18.00 0.20 -1.44
N ASN A 54 17.71 -0.31 -0.23
CA ASN A 54 16.96 -1.55 0.01
C ASN A 54 15.50 -1.33 0.40
N GLU A 55 15.03 -0.07 0.42
CA GLU A 55 13.63 0.25 0.75
C GLU A 55 12.75 0.20 -0.50
N ASN A 56 11.59 -0.43 -0.39
CA ASN A 56 10.57 -0.48 -1.43
C ASN A 56 9.40 0.45 -1.09
N ILE A 57 8.87 1.12 -2.12
CA ILE A 57 7.66 1.92 -1.99
C ILE A 57 6.47 0.98 -2.10
N LEU A 58 5.66 0.88 -1.04
CA LEU A 58 4.46 0.07 -1.01
C LEU A 58 3.22 0.83 -1.50
N TYR A 59 3.17 2.16 -1.27
CA TYR A 59 2.02 2.97 -1.62
C TYR A 59 2.41 4.44 -1.82
N MET A 60 1.77 5.12 -2.75
CA MET A 60 1.95 6.54 -3.00
C MET A 60 0.62 7.17 -3.43
N CYS A 61 0.23 8.25 -2.78
CA CYS A 61 -1.00 8.98 -3.09
C CYS A 61 -0.89 10.46 -2.71
N CYS A 62 -1.88 11.26 -3.13
CA CYS A 62 -2.09 12.59 -2.57
C CYS A 62 -2.81 12.48 -1.22
N ILE A 63 -2.51 13.37 -0.28
CA ILE A 63 -3.14 13.34 1.06
C ILE A 63 -4.65 13.54 0.96
N GLU A 64 -5.10 14.39 0.03
CA GLU A 64 -6.51 14.66 -0.21
C GLU A 64 -7.31 13.42 -0.64
N GLN A 65 -6.64 12.41 -1.20
CA GLN A 65 -7.30 11.17 -1.62
C GLN A 65 -7.60 10.24 -0.45
N ILE A 66 -6.84 10.36 0.63
CA ILE A 66 -6.90 9.42 1.77
C ILE A 66 -7.42 10.05 3.07
N ILE A 67 -7.52 11.40 3.14
CA ILE A 67 -7.81 12.11 4.40
C ILE A 67 -9.14 11.66 5.03
N ASP A 68 -10.15 11.40 4.21
CA ASP A 68 -11.49 10.96 4.62
C ASP A 68 -11.69 9.43 4.51
N LYS A 69 -10.62 8.69 4.19
CA LYS A 69 -10.65 7.24 4.03
C LYS A 69 -9.85 6.53 5.11
N ASN A 70 -9.91 5.20 5.09
CA ASN A 70 -9.03 4.37 5.88
C ASN A 70 -7.93 3.76 5.00
N LEU A 71 -6.71 3.74 5.53
CA LEU A 71 -5.61 2.99 4.93
C LEU A 71 -5.58 1.58 5.54
N LEU A 72 -5.63 0.59 4.68
CA LEU A 72 -5.46 -0.83 5.01
C LEU A 72 -3.97 -1.17 5.02
N PHE A 73 -3.51 -1.76 6.08
CA PHE A 73 -2.17 -2.32 6.22
C PHE A 73 -2.27 -3.83 6.34
N VAL A 74 -1.48 -4.56 5.57
CA VAL A 74 -1.41 -6.04 5.61
C VAL A 74 0.02 -6.47 5.79
N THR A 75 0.23 -7.43 6.71
CA THR A 75 1.55 -8.01 6.98
C THR A 75 1.71 -9.35 6.25
N LYS A 76 2.95 -9.78 6.06
CA LYS A 76 3.26 -11.06 5.42
C LYS A 76 2.71 -12.26 6.22
N HIS A 77 2.56 -12.14 7.52
CA HIS A 77 2.01 -13.18 8.40
C HIS A 77 0.48 -13.13 8.55
N GLY A 78 -0.22 -12.52 7.60
CA GLY A 78 -1.67 -12.54 7.52
C GLY A 78 -2.37 -11.75 8.61
N GLN A 79 -1.77 -10.66 9.07
CA GLN A 79 -2.41 -9.70 9.95
C GLN A 79 -2.76 -8.43 9.19
N ALA A 80 -3.77 -7.69 9.67
CA ALA A 80 -4.18 -6.43 9.06
C ALA A 80 -4.74 -5.45 10.09
N LYS A 81 -4.82 -4.18 9.69
CA LYS A 81 -5.58 -3.12 10.37
C LYS A 81 -5.99 -2.05 9.39
N LEU A 82 -7.01 -1.29 9.74
CA LEU A 82 -7.35 -0.03 9.11
C LEU A 82 -6.86 1.13 9.98
N VAL A 83 -6.32 2.17 9.36
CA VAL A 83 -5.89 3.39 10.04
C VAL A 83 -6.53 4.58 9.33
N PRO A 84 -7.23 5.48 10.04
CA PRO A 84 -7.82 6.67 9.41
C PRO A 84 -6.75 7.52 8.72
N GLY A 85 -7.01 7.92 7.48
CA GLY A 85 -6.08 8.68 6.66
C GLY A 85 -5.71 10.04 7.24
N ASN A 86 -6.62 10.68 7.99
CA ASN A 86 -6.37 11.96 8.68
C ASN A 86 -5.21 11.86 9.71
N ASN A 87 -4.85 10.67 10.17
CA ASN A 87 -3.66 10.47 11.01
C ASN A 87 -2.34 10.79 10.29
N TYR A 88 -2.40 10.94 8.97
CA TYR A 88 -1.25 11.21 8.11
C TYR A 88 -1.21 12.63 7.58
N ASP A 89 -2.23 13.45 7.85
CA ASP A 89 -2.23 14.88 7.55
C ASP A 89 -1.37 15.63 8.58
N VAL A 90 -0.07 15.63 8.35
CA VAL A 90 0.91 16.23 9.26
C VAL A 90 1.93 17.06 8.50
N LEU A 91 2.45 18.10 9.15
CA LEU A 91 3.46 18.99 8.56
C LEU A 91 4.88 18.39 8.55
N ARG A 92 5.11 17.29 9.23
CA ARG A 92 6.43 16.65 9.32
C ARG A 92 6.76 15.94 8.01
N LYS A 93 8.00 16.09 7.54
CA LYS A 93 8.47 15.44 6.30
C LYS A 93 8.52 13.92 6.38
N MET A 94 8.66 13.36 7.56
CA MET A 94 8.73 11.91 7.79
C MET A 94 8.05 11.58 9.12
N ILE A 95 7.24 10.55 9.11
CA ILE A 95 6.56 9.99 10.29
C ILE A 95 6.56 8.47 10.19
N ALA A 96 6.31 7.78 11.31
CA ALA A 96 5.99 6.36 11.27
C ALA A 96 4.62 6.14 10.61
N ALA A 97 4.55 5.23 9.66
CA ALA A 97 3.30 4.86 9.00
C ALA A 97 2.44 3.96 9.91
N SER A 98 3.08 3.07 10.66
CA SER A 98 2.45 2.13 11.59
C SER A 98 3.41 1.82 12.74
N LYS A 99 2.89 1.44 13.91
CA LYS A 99 3.68 0.66 14.88
C LYS A 99 3.82 -0.74 14.32
N GLN A 100 5.05 -1.26 14.27
CA GLN A 100 5.28 -2.50 13.60
C GLN A 100 6.05 -3.49 14.46
N GLU A 101 5.53 -4.70 14.49
CA GLU A 101 6.19 -5.89 14.98
C GLU A 101 6.41 -6.91 13.85
N GLU A 102 5.79 -6.66 12.66
CA GLU A 102 5.82 -7.56 11.50
C GLU A 102 6.00 -6.79 10.19
N ASP A 103 6.52 -7.47 9.15
CA ASP A 103 6.73 -6.88 7.83
C ASP A 103 5.41 -6.54 7.12
N ILE A 104 5.15 -5.26 6.88
CA ILE A 104 4.05 -4.81 6.03
C ILE A 104 4.44 -5.07 4.57
N ILE A 105 3.56 -5.74 3.86
CA ILE A 105 3.73 -6.06 2.44
C ILE A 105 2.76 -5.31 1.52
N PHE A 106 1.67 -4.78 2.08
CA PHE A 106 0.64 -4.12 1.30
C PHE A 106 0.00 -2.97 2.08
N ILE A 107 -0.18 -1.84 1.39
CA ILE A 107 -0.91 -0.67 1.86
C ILE A 107 -1.81 -0.19 0.73
N HIS A 108 -3.07 0.09 1.02
CA HIS A 108 -4.04 0.65 0.08
C HIS A 108 -5.12 1.44 0.81
N ASP A 109 -5.73 2.42 0.16
CA ASP A 109 -6.98 2.99 0.67
C ASP A 109 -8.11 1.98 0.50
N ALA A 110 -9.04 1.94 1.44
CA ALA A 110 -10.09 0.92 1.47
C ALA A 110 -11.43 1.52 1.90
N GLU A 111 -12.47 1.14 1.16
CA GLU A 111 -13.86 1.40 1.50
C GLU A 111 -14.43 0.21 2.30
N MET A 112 -15.39 0.49 3.19
CA MET A 112 -15.94 -0.55 4.07
C MET A 112 -16.77 -1.61 3.33
N GLU A 113 -17.29 -1.27 2.16
CA GLU A 113 -18.08 -2.12 1.28
C GLU A 113 -17.24 -3.06 0.43
N ASP A 114 -15.94 -2.76 0.29
CA ASP A 114 -15.00 -3.54 -0.50
C ASP A 114 -14.59 -4.84 0.20
N PHE A 115 -13.91 -5.67 -0.57
CA PHE A 115 -13.29 -6.91 -0.12
C PHE A 115 -11.77 -6.83 -0.23
N ILE A 116 -11.11 -7.43 0.71
CA ILE A 116 -9.73 -7.85 0.56
C ILE A 116 -9.69 -9.30 0.11
N VAL A 117 -8.88 -9.57 -0.90
CA VAL A 117 -8.50 -10.91 -1.32
C VAL A 117 -7.03 -11.10 -1.01
N VAL A 118 -6.71 -12.20 -0.37
CA VAL A 118 -5.33 -12.61 -0.11
C VAL A 118 -5.08 -14.00 -0.66
N LYS A 119 -3.87 -14.23 -1.18
CA LYS A 119 -3.34 -15.53 -1.56
C LYS A 119 -2.11 -15.82 -0.70
N SER A 120 -2.03 -16.99 -0.11
CA SER A 120 -0.83 -17.44 0.60
C SER A 120 0.10 -18.24 -0.31
N MET A 121 1.37 -18.36 0.04
CA MET A 121 2.37 -19.14 -0.67
C MET A 121 1.97 -20.61 -0.81
N LEU A 122 1.27 -21.18 0.16
CA LEU A 122 0.71 -22.53 0.10
C LEU A 122 -0.57 -22.63 -0.74
N GLY A 123 -0.99 -21.56 -1.42
CA GLY A 123 -2.09 -21.52 -2.38
C GLY A 123 -3.48 -21.46 -1.74
N TYR A 124 -3.61 -20.93 -0.51
CA TYR A 124 -4.91 -20.65 0.10
C TYR A 124 -5.35 -19.24 -0.29
N TYR A 125 -6.62 -19.12 -0.68
CA TYR A 125 -7.27 -17.86 -1.02
C TYR A 125 -8.34 -17.53 0.00
N ALA A 126 -8.40 -16.30 0.45
CA ALA A 126 -9.46 -15.81 1.32
C ALA A 126 -9.97 -14.48 0.80
N ARG A 127 -11.31 -14.34 0.71
CA ARG A 127 -12.00 -13.09 0.41
C ARG A 127 -12.76 -12.66 1.66
N ILE A 128 -12.39 -11.52 2.23
CA ILE A 128 -12.90 -11.01 3.49
C ILE A 128 -13.42 -9.60 3.26
N GLN A 129 -14.55 -9.25 3.84
CA GLN A 129 -15.08 -7.89 3.74
C GLN A 129 -14.24 -6.93 4.58
N ILE A 130 -13.94 -5.75 4.04
CA ILE A 130 -13.09 -4.74 4.72
C ILE A 130 -13.72 -4.32 6.06
N SER A 131 -15.04 -4.25 6.15
CA SER A 131 -15.77 -3.92 7.39
C SER A 131 -15.51 -4.88 8.56
N GLU A 132 -14.98 -6.08 8.32
CA GLU A 132 -14.56 -7.00 9.39
C GLU A 132 -13.20 -6.64 10.01
N ILE A 133 -12.45 -5.72 9.39
CA ILE A 133 -11.14 -5.29 9.86
C ILE A 133 -11.33 -4.04 10.74
N PRO A 134 -10.89 -4.07 12.01
CA PRO A 134 -11.11 -2.92 12.89
C PRO A 134 -10.25 -1.73 12.50
N VAL A 135 -10.86 -0.55 12.61
CA VAL A 135 -10.16 0.73 12.53
C VAL A 135 -9.39 0.95 13.83
N LYS A 136 -8.10 1.23 13.72
CA LYS A 136 -7.18 1.42 14.84
C LYS A 136 -6.29 2.64 14.63
N GLY A 137 -5.69 3.13 15.70
CA GLY A 137 -4.66 4.17 15.62
C GLY A 137 -3.35 3.63 15.01
N LYS A 138 -2.52 4.51 14.49
CA LYS A 138 -1.18 4.18 13.95
C LYS A 138 -0.35 3.31 14.88
N GLY A 139 -0.33 3.65 16.18
CA GLY A 139 0.46 2.97 17.19
C GLY A 139 -0.09 1.63 17.65
N ALA A 140 -1.26 1.21 17.19
CA ALA A 140 -1.84 -0.09 17.56
C ALA A 140 -1.30 -1.21 16.66
N GLY A 141 -1.14 -2.41 17.21
CA GLY A 141 -0.77 -3.62 16.45
C GLY A 141 -1.87 -4.06 15.48
N CYS A 142 -1.48 -4.78 14.43
CA CYS A 142 -2.37 -5.47 13.52
C CYS A 142 -3.13 -6.60 14.23
N ILE A 143 -4.17 -7.11 13.60
CA ILE A 143 -4.95 -8.25 14.07
C ILE A 143 -4.94 -9.34 13.01
N ARG A 144 -5.22 -10.57 13.40
CA ARG A 144 -5.30 -11.69 12.48
C ARG A 144 -6.38 -11.45 11.42
N LEU A 145 -5.97 -11.36 10.16
CA LEU A 145 -6.83 -11.29 8.98
C LEU A 145 -7.18 -12.70 8.51
N VAL A 146 -6.17 -13.52 8.31
CA VAL A 146 -6.28 -14.93 7.93
C VAL A 146 -5.49 -15.82 8.88
N ASN A 147 -5.89 -17.08 8.98
CA ASN A 147 -5.20 -18.06 9.80
C ASN A 147 -4.27 -18.88 8.90
N ILE A 148 -3.02 -18.44 8.79
CA ILE A 148 -1.94 -19.16 8.10
C ILE A 148 -1.02 -19.82 9.13
N THR A 149 -0.29 -20.84 8.72
CA THR A 149 0.70 -21.54 9.54
C THR A 149 2.03 -20.80 9.54
N ASP A 150 2.93 -21.11 10.47
CA ASP A 150 4.22 -20.42 10.63
C ASP A 150 5.15 -20.60 9.42
N ASP A 151 4.92 -21.63 8.62
CA ASP A 151 5.63 -21.95 7.38
C ASP A 151 4.94 -21.34 6.12
N ASP A 152 3.87 -20.58 6.29
CA ASP A 152 3.12 -19.94 5.20
C ASP A 152 3.17 -18.41 5.33
N GLU A 153 3.19 -17.72 4.22
CA GLU A 153 3.20 -16.26 4.16
C GLU A 153 2.19 -15.78 3.12
N ILE A 154 1.72 -14.54 3.26
CA ILE A 154 0.91 -13.90 2.23
C ILE A 154 1.80 -13.51 1.06
N GLU A 155 1.43 -13.95 -0.12
CA GLU A 155 2.14 -13.70 -1.37
C GLU A 155 1.47 -12.58 -2.18
N GLU A 156 0.14 -12.60 -2.28
CA GLU A 156 -0.62 -11.66 -3.09
C GLU A 156 -1.75 -11.05 -2.28
N VAL A 157 -1.98 -9.76 -2.50
CA VAL A 157 -3.09 -9.01 -1.88
C VAL A 157 -3.75 -8.14 -2.94
N ALA A 158 -5.08 -8.12 -2.96
CA ALA A 158 -5.87 -7.20 -3.76
C ALA A 158 -7.05 -6.65 -2.96
N VAL A 159 -7.48 -5.44 -3.29
CA VAL A 159 -8.64 -4.77 -2.69
C VAL A 159 -9.57 -4.32 -3.80
N GLY A 160 -10.86 -4.47 -3.62
CA GLY A 160 -11.87 -4.03 -4.58
C GLY A 160 -13.26 -4.59 -4.29
N SER A 161 -14.17 -4.32 -5.21
CA SER A 161 -15.55 -4.78 -5.18
C SER A 161 -15.69 -6.25 -5.62
N THR A 162 -16.86 -6.80 -5.51
CA THR A 162 -17.15 -8.17 -6.01
C THR A 162 -16.98 -8.33 -7.51
N LYS A 163 -16.98 -7.23 -8.27
CA LYS A 163 -16.85 -7.25 -9.74
C LYS A 163 -15.42 -7.23 -10.22
N ASP A 164 -14.48 -6.95 -9.30
CA ASP A 164 -13.08 -6.83 -9.62
C ASP A 164 -12.41 -8.20 -9.70
N SER A 165 -11.23 -8.18 -10.29
CA SER A 165 -10.37 -9.35 -10.44
C SER A 165 -8.94 -9.01 -10.03
N PHE A 166 -8.13 -10.02 -9.83
CA PHE A 166 -6.70 -9.87 -9.67
C PHE A 166 -5.97 -10.94 -10.49
N PHE A 167 -4.71 -10.70 -10.75
CA PHE A 167 -3.89 -11.59 -11.58
C PHE A 167 -2.93 -12.39 -10.72
N VAL A 168 -2.91 -13.69 -10.95
CA VAL A 168 -1.93 -14.63 -10.37
C VAL A 168 -1.35 -15.44 -11.49
N ASP A 169 -0.03 -15.44 -11.64
CA ASP A 169 0.68 -16.19 -12.72
C ASP A 169 0.07 -15.97 -14.11
N ASN A 170 -0.24 -14.73 -14.46
CA ASN A 170 -0.94 -14.30 -15.69
C ASN A 170 -2.39 -14.82 -15.84
N THR A 171 -2.96 -15.42 -14.82
CA THR A 171 -4.36 -15.86 -14.81
C THR A 171 -5.23 -14.83 -14.09
N GLU A 172 -6.25 -14.34 -14.77
CA GLU A 172 -7.25 -13.45 -14.17
C GLU A 172 -8.22 -14.26 -13.30
N ILE A 173 -8.35 -13.84 -12.04
CA ILE A 173 -9.26 -14.46 -11.07
C ILE A 173 -10.25 -13.41 -10.59
N LEU A 174 -11.52 -13.59 -10.92
CA LEU A 174 -12.61 -12.77 -10.41
C LEU A 174 -12.75 -12.97 -8.89
N PHE A 175 -12.98 -11.89 -8.14
CA PHE A 175 -13.23 -11.98 -6.69
C PHE A 175 -14.37 -12.92 -6.34
N THR A 176 -15.41 -13.00 -7.20
CA THR A 176 -16.55 -13.90 -7.00
C THR A 176 -16.19 -15.38 -7.03
N ARG A 177 -15.10 -15.78 -7.70
CA ARG A 177 -14.63 -17.17 -7.70
C ARG A 177 -14.03 -17.60 -6.36
N ILE A 178 -13.63 -16.64 -5.53
CA ILE A 178 -13.08 -16.89 -4.21
C ILE A 178 -14.21 -16.87 -3.20
N LYS A 179 -14.38 -17.95 -2.48
CA LYS A 179 -15.43 -18.05 -1.45
C LYS A 179 -15.21 -16.98 -0.38
N ALA A 180 -16.25 -16.18 -0.12
CA ALA A 180 -16.22 -15.25 1.00
C ALA A 180 -16.09 -16.01 2.33
N CYS A 181 -15.26 -15.52 3.21
CA CYS A 181 -15.06 -16.10 4.52
C CYS A 181 -14.90 -14.99 5.57
N LYS A 182 -15.08 -15.35 6.82
CA LYS A 182 -14.87 -14.43 7.94
C LYS A 182 -13.39 -14.22 8.21
N ARG A 183 -13.05 -13.06 8.77
CA ARG A 183 -11.73 -12.76 9.28
C ARG A 183 -11.24 -13.86 10.23
N GLY A 184 -9.96 -14.22 10.12
CA GLY A 184 -9.35 -15.31 10.90
C GLY A 184 -9.58 -16.71 10.32
N SER A 185 -10.25 -16.84 9.16
CA SER A 185 -10.36 -18.10 8.45
C SER A 185 -9.08 -18.46 7.71
N LYS A 186 -8.84 -19.74 7.48
CA LYS A 186 -7.68 -20.21 6.69
C LYS A 186 -7.83 -19.92 5.18
N GLY A 187 -9.05 -19.74 4.70
CA GLY A 187 -9.34 -19.67 3.27
C GLY A 187 -9.47 -21.05 2.62
N THR A 188 -9.51 -21.08 1.29
CA THR A 188 -9.69 -22.29 0.48
C THR A 188 -8.70 -22.35 -0.67
N LYS A 189 -8.26 -23.54 -1.06
CA LYS A 189 -7.49 -23.72 -2.30
C LYS A 189 -8.41 -23.61 -3.50
N LEU A 190 -8.01 -22.80 -4.47
CA LEU A 190 -8.69 -22.76 -5.77
C LEU A 190 -8.13 -23.88 -6.67
N ARG A 191 -9.03 -24.55 -7.39
CA ARG A 191 -8.65 -25.33 -8.58
C ARG A 191 -8.69 -24.36 -9.75
N LEU A 192 -7.53 -23.93 -10.19
CA LEU A 192 -7.34 -23.09 -11.37
C LEU A 192 -7.41 -23.95 -12.63
#